data_62ae9ca265172cbaa3ca07815e2768a1
#
_entry.id   62ae9ca265172cbaa3ca07815e2768a1
#
_cell.length_a   1.000
_cell.length_b   1.000
_cell.length_c   1.000
_cell.angle_alpha   90.00
_cell.angle_beta   90.00
_cell.angle_gamma   90.00
#
_symmetry.space_group_name_H-M   'P 1'
#
loop_
_entity.id
_entity.type
_entity.pdbx_description
1 polymer ?
#
loop_
_entity_poly.entity_id
_entity_poly.type
_entity_poly.pdbx_seq_one_letter_code
_entity_poly.pdbx_strand_id
1 'polypeptide(L)'
;MCIRDRFKAVKKYFQFDEYGTNYKREIIGGITTFLSMAYILAVNPQVLSLAGVKGISGDMKMDQGAIFVATALAAFVGSLFMGLIARYPIALAPGMGLNAFFAFTVVLTMGIPWQIGLTGVLFSGIFFAILTATGLREIIINAIPYEMKMAVSAGIGLFITFVGLQSAGIIVKNDSTLVTLGHLTKPSVLLAIFGIAITIILYARKVPGSIFIGMIITAIVGMITGQIHTPSGIVGKIPSITPTFGAAFEAFKDPGQLFTIQFLIVILTFFFIDFFDTAGTLVAVATQ
;
A
#
# COMPACT_ATOMS: atom_id res chain seq x y z
N MET A 1 -21.21 31.70 18.73
CA MET A 1 -21.13 30.23 18.91
C MET A 1 -19.85 29.92 19.70
N CYS A 2 -20.01 29.46 20.95
CA CYS A 2 -18.88 29.31 21.86
C CYS A 2 -18.00 28.13 21.45
N ILE A 3 -16.67 28.21 21.59
CA ILE A 3 -15.72 27.11 21.29
C ILE A 3 -16.18 25.80 21.96
N ARG A 4 -16.72 25.89 23.17
CA ARG A 4 -17.27 24.75 23.93
C ARG A 4 -18.44 24.05 23.23
N ASP A 5 -19.25 24.77 22.46
CA ASP A 5 -20.39 24.18 21.73
C ASP A 5 -19.92 23.44 20.48
N ARG A 6 -18.85 23.90 19.84
CA ARG A 6 -18.23 23.17 18.71
C ARG A 6 -17.65 21.84 19.16
N PHE A 7 -16.95 21.80 20.31
CA PHE A 7 -16.42 20.55 20.85
C PHE A 7 -17.53 19.55 21.22
N LYS A 8 -18.67 20.04 21.76
CA LYS A 8 -19.84 19.18 22.02
C LYS A 8 -20.44 18.63 20.73
N ALA A 9 -20.55 19.45 19.67
CA ALA A 9 -21.06 19.02 18.39
C ALA A 9 -20.18 17.95 17.73
N VAL A 10 -18.84 18.13 17.78
CA VAL A 10 -17.87 17.13 17.30
C VAL A 10 -18.00 15.83 18.09
N LYS A 11 -18.05 15.90 19.42
CA LYS A 11 -18.21 14.74 20.29
C LYS A 11 -19.50 13.95 19.99
N LYS A 12 -20.60 14.66 19.71
CA LYS A 12 -21.89 14.07 19.34
C LYS A 12 -21.81 13.43 17.94
N TYR A 13 -21.17 14.11 16.97
CA TYR A 13 -21.03 13.58 15.60
C TYR A 13 -20.25 12.27 15.56
N PHE A 14 -19.13 12.22 16.29
CA PHE A 14 -18.28 11.02 16.37
C PHE A 14 -18.71 10.02 17.43
N GLN A 15 -19.86 10.24 18.09
CA GLN A 15 -20.46 9.31 19.06
C GLN A 15 -19.49 8.85 20.17
N PHE A 16 -18.65 9.75 20.69
CA PHE A 16 -17.60 9.42 21.67
C PHE A 16 -18.15 8.76 22.93
N ASP A 17 -19.33 9.14 23.37
CA ASP A 17 -19.95 8.57 24.59
C ASP A 17 -20.47 7.16 24.35
N GLU A 18 -20.89 6.83 23.13
CA GLU A 18 -21.37 5.51 22.73
C GLU A 18 -20.21 4.51 22.59
N TYR A 19 -19.10 4.96 22.00
CA TYR A 19 -17.89 4.15 21.82
C TYR A 19 -16.94 4.18 23.03
N GLY A 20 -17.24 4.91 24.11
CA GLY A 20 -16.41 5.02 25.32
C GLY A 20 -15.03 5.61 25.06
N THR A 21 -14.92 6.50 24.05
CA THR A 21 -13.65 7.09 23.61
C THR A 21 -13.54 8.57 23.97
N ASN A 22 -12.40 9.18 23.69
CA ASN A 22 -12.14 10.60 23.90
C ASN A 22 -11.17 11.15 22.85
N TYR A 23 -11.09 12.50 22.74
CA TYR A 23 -10.24 13.18 21.77
C TYR A 23 -8.78 12.71 21.78
N LYS A 24 -8.22 12.45 22.96
CA LYS A 24 -6.83 12.01 23.09
C LYS A 24 -6.63 10.61 22.47
N ARG A 25 -7.54 9.69 22.72
CA ARG A 25 -7.49 8.33 22.14
C ARG A 25 -7.64 8.36 20.63
N GLU A 26 -8.59 9.12 20.11
CA GLU A 26 -8.85 9.25 18.68
C GLU A 26 -7.64 9.85 17.94
N ILE A 27 -7.07 10.93 18.48
CA ILE A 27 -5.89 11.57 17.89
C ILE A 27 -4.67 10.64 17.94
N ILE A 28 -4.42 9.98 19.06
CA ILE A 28 -3.31 9.02 19.19
C ILE A 28 -3.52 7.85 18.22
N GLY A 29 -4.73 7.31 18.12
CA GLY A 29 -5.07 6.23 17.19
C GLY A 29 -4.79 6.65 15.73
N GLY A 30 -5.28 7.81 15.32
CA GLY A 30 -5.05 8.34 13.97
C GLY A 30 -3.57 8.58 13.67
N ILE A 31 -2.81 9.17 14.60
CA ILE A 31 -1.36 9.39 14.44
C ILE A 31 -0.61 8.05 14.38
N THR A 32 -0.95 7.09 15.24
CA THR A 32 -0.27 5.78 15.27
C THR A 32 -0.50 5.02 13.98
N THR A 33 -1.74 4.99 13.47
CA THR A 33 -2.05 4.32 12.20
C THR A 33 -1.39 5.04 11.03
N PHE A 34 -1.38 6.38 11.02
CA PHE A 34 -0.66 7.17 10.01
C PHE A 34 0.85 6.85 10.01
N LEU A 35 1.50 6.87 11.16
CA LEU A 35 2.93 6.55 11.25
C LEU A 35 3.24 5.12 10.82
N SER A 36 2.32 4.18 11.09
CA SER A 36 2.48 2.78 10.67
C SER A 36 2.41 2.60 9.15
N MET A 37 1.69 3.47 8.43
CA MET A 37 1.53 3.38 6.98
C MET A 37 2.34 4.40 6.17
N ALA A 38 2.94 5.41 6.82
CA ALA A 38 3.63 6.52 6.13
C ALA A 38 4.75 6.06 5.18
N TYR A 39 5.34 4.88 5.44
CA TYR A 39 6.37 4.29 4.57
C TYR A 39 5.87 4.05 3.14
N ILE A 40 4.56 3.91 2.92
CA ILE A 40 4.01 3.62 1.60
C ILE A 40 4.27 4.77 0.61
N LEU A 41 4.39 6.00 1.11
CA LEU A 41 4.76 7.16 0.29
C LEU A 41 6.13 7.01 -0.35
N ALA A 42 7.04 6.25 0.26
CA ALA A 42 8.35 5.94 -0.32
C ALA A 42 8.35 4.64 -1.13
N VAL A 43 7.70 3.60 -0.61
CA VAL A 43 7.75 2.25 -1.20
C VAL A 43 6.84 2.12 -2.41
N ASN A 44 5.65 2.70 -2.38
CA ASN A 44 4.70 2.60 -3.49
C ASN A 44 5.23 3.17 -4.82
N PRO A 45 5.84 4.37 -4.85
CA PRO A 45 6.49 4.88 -6.05
C PRO A 45 7.61 3.97 -6.58
N GLN A 46 8.37 3.34 -5.70
CA GLN A 46 9.44 2.43 -6.11
C GLN A 46 8.90 1.15 -6.76
N VAL A 47 7.84 0.58 -6.20
CA VAL A 47 7.22 -0.66 -6.70
C VAL A 47 6.51 -0.40 -8.03
N LEU A 48 5.63 0.59 -8.11
CA LEU A 48 4.82 0.85 -9.31
C LEU A 48 5.63 1.41 -10.47
N SER A 49 6.70 2.19 -10.20
CA SER A 49 7.60 2.65 -11.25
C SER A 49 8.59 1.57 -11.74
N LEU A 50 8.55 0.36 -11.13
CA LEU A 50 9.52 -0.69 -11.39
C LEU A 50 10.97 -0.19 -11.23
N ALA A 51 11.19 0.69 -10.24
CA ALA A 51 12.50 1.24 -9.96
C ALA A 51 13.48 0.10 -9.60
N GLY A 52 14.64 0.10 -10.25
CA GLY A 52 15.66 -0.95 -10.06
C GLY A 52 15.52 -2.17 -10.97
N VAL A 53 14.44 -2.33 -11.73
CA VAL A 53 14.34 -3.38 -12.75
C VAL A 53 15.04 -2.89 -14.02
N LYS A 54 16.08 -3.62 -14.45
CA LYS A 54 16.87 -3.29 -15.63
C LYS A 54 16.23 -3.90 -16.89
N GLY A 55 16.42 -3.22 -18.04
CA GLY A 55 15.99 -3.76 -19.34
C GLY A 55 14.52 -3.56 -19.70
N ILE A 56 13.77 -2.75 -18.95
CA ILE A 56 12.38 -2.40 -19.27
C ILE A 56 12.34 -1.15 -20.13
N SER A 57 11.52 -1.18 -21.19
CA SER A 57 11.25 -0.02 -22.04
C SER A 57 10.68 1.15 -21.22
N GLY A 58 11.04 2.39 -21.57
CA GLY A 58 10.58 3.59 -20.86
C GLY A 58 9.06 3.69 -20.77
N ASP A 59 8.35 3.25 -21.82
CA ASP A 59 6.89 3.28 -21.92
C ASP A 59 6.17 2.37 -20.90
N MET A 60 6.88 1.38 -20.35
CA MET A 60 6.34 0.50 -19.30
C MET A 60 6.58 1.03 -17.89
N LYS A 61 7.30 2.14 -17.75
CA LYS A 61 7.60 2.74 -16.43
C LYS A 61 6.68 3.91 -16.17
N MET A 62 6.06 3.88 -15.00
CA MET A 62 5.32 5.02 -14.48
C MET A 62 6.27 6.05 -13.89
N ASP A 63 5.93 7.34 -13.99
CA ASP A 63 6.68 8.41 -13.36
C ASP A 63 6.61 8.31 -11.84
N GLN A 64 7.78 8.21 -11.19
CA GLN A 64 7.88 7.98 -9.74
C GLN A 64 7.33 9.16 -8.94
N GLY A 65 7.54 10.39 -9.42
CA GLY A 65 7.03 11.59 -8.76
C GLY A 65 5.51 11.68 -8.83
N ALA A 66 4.93 11.38 -9.99
CA ALA A 66 3.48 11.36 -10.18
C ALA A 66 2.82 10.28 -9.31
N ILE A 67 3.43 9.08 -9.19
CA ILE A 67 2.94 8.02 -8.30
C ILE A 67 2.97 8.49 -6.83
N PHE A 68 4.04 9.17 -6.41
CA PHE A 68 4.14 9.71 -5.05
C PHE A 68 2.97 10.63 -4.71
N VAL A 69 2.68 11.60 -5.60
CA VAL A 69 1.57 12.54 -5.42
C VAL A 69 0.23 11.82 -5.46
N ALA A 70 0.02 10.90 -6.41
CA ALA A 70 -1.20 10.10 -6.52
C ALA A 70 -1.43 9.26 -5.25
N THR A 71 -0.37 8.63 -4.71
CA THR A 71 -0.43 7.85 -3.47
C THR A 71 -0.82 8.71 -2.29
N ALA A 72 -0.22 9.90 -2.15
CA ALA A 72 -0.54 10.84 -1.07
C ALA A 72 -1.99 11.33 -1.15
N LEU A 73 -2.48 11.68 -2.34
CA LEU A 73 -3.86 12.10 -2.55
C LEU A 73 -4.86 10.96 -2.28
N ALA A 74 -4.58 9.75 -2.76
CA ALA A 74 -5.44 8.59 -2.51
C ALA A 74 -5.50 8.27 -1.00
N ALA A 75 -4.37 8.28 -0.31
CA ALA A 75 -4.31 8.08 1.14
C ALA A 75 -5.05 9.18 1.90
N PHE A 76 -4.93 10.44 1.48
CA PHE A 76 -5.66 11.57 2.07
C PHE A 76 -7.17 11.40 1.91
N VAL A 77 -7.66 11.15 0.69
CA VAL A 77 -9.10 10.99 0.42
C VAL A 77 -9.66 9.78 1.14
N GLY A 78 -8.96 8.62 1.09
CA GLY A 78 -9.39 7.41 1.79
C GLY A 78 -9.46 7.60 3.31
N SER A 79 -8.43 8.20 3.90
CA SER A 79 -8.39 8.48 5.35
C SER A 79 -9.45 9.50 5.77
N LEU A 80 -9.72 10.51 4.91
CA LEU A 80 -10.77 11.49 5.15
C LEU A 80 -12.16 10.83 5.20
N PHE A 81 -12.46 9.94 4.25
CA PHE A 81 -13.72 9.19 4.23
C PHE A 81 -13.83 8.23 5.41
N MET A 82 -12.72 7.55 5.77
CA MET A 82 -12.69 6.68 6.96
C MET A 82 -12.97 7.46 8.24
N GLY A 83 -12.35 8.62 8.42
CA GLY A 83 -12.56 9.47 9.58
C GLY A 83 -13.94 10.12 9.61
N LEU A 84 -14.42 10.72 8.50
CA LEU A 84 -15.65 11.50 8.48
C LEU A 84 -16.91 10.64 8.30
N ILE A 85 -16.86 9.62 7.44
CA ILE A 85 -18.06 8.81 7.12
C ILE A 85 -18.13 7.59 8.02
N ALA A 86 -17.05 6.80 8.07
CA ALA A 86 -17.00 5.59 8.88
C ALA A 86 -16.78 5.88 10.38
N ARG A 87 -16.26 7.08 10.72
CA ARG A 87 -15.98 7.55 12.10
C ARG A 87 -14.96 6.68 12.84
N TYR A 88 -14.01 6.11 12.09
CA TYR A 88 -12.88 5.36 12.67
C TYR A 88 -11.58 6.17 12.54
N PRO A 89 -10.75 6.25 13.60
CA PRO A 89 -9.47 6.96 13.58
C PRO A 89 -8.37 6.11 12.93
N ILE A 90 -8.66 5.57 11.76
CA ILE A 90 -7.77 4.67 11.02
C ILE A 90 -7.35 5.36 9.72
N ALA A 91 -6.05 5.51 9.54
CA ALA A 91 -5.50 6.01 8.29
C ALA A 91 -5.49 4.90 7.23
N LEU A 92 -5.85 5.26 5.99
CA LEU A 92 -5.89 4.35 4.85
C LEU A 92 -4.80 4.68 3.84
N ALA A 93 -4.28 3.64 3.20
CA ALA A 93 -3.30 3.76 2.13
C ALA A 93 -3.52 2.66 1.08
N PRO A 94 -2.98 2.82 -0.15
CA PRO A 94 -3.03 1.78 -1.17
C PRO A 94 -2.41 0.46 -0.70
N GLY A 95 -3.06 -0.67 -1.01
CA GLY A 95 -2.60 -2.00 -0.61
C GLY A 95 -1.34 -2.44 -1.36
N MET A 96 -0.30 -2.85 -0.64
CA MET A 96 0.98 -3.27 -1.25
C MET A 96 0.86 -4.56 -2.06
N GLY A 97 -0.03 -5.47 -1.67
CA GLY A 97 -0.28 -6.72 -2.40
C GLY A 97 -0.78 -6.47 -3.83
N LEU A 98 -1.78 -5.59 -3.97
CA LEU A 98 -2.30 -5.16 -5.27
C LEU A 98 -1.24 -4.45 -6.11
N ASN A 99 -0.47 -3.56 -5.50
CA ASN A 99 0.56 -2.79 -6.19
C ASN A 99 1.69 -3.69 -6.71
N ALA A 100 2.11 -4.69 -5.94
CA ALA A 100 3.10 -5.65 -6.36
C ALA A 100 2.57 -6.58 -7.47
N PHE A 101 1.32 -7.04 -7.38
CA PHE A 101 0.67 -7.80 -8.45
C PHE A 101 0.57 -6.98 -9.74
N PHE A 102 0.15 -5.72 -9.63
CA PHE A 102 0.12 -4.79 -10.76
C PHE A 102 1.48 -4.66 -11.44
N ALA A 103 2.51 -4.29 -10.68
CA ALA A 103 3.82 -3.98 -11.22
C ALA A 103 4.53 -5.23 -11.77
N PHE A 104 4.58 -6.30 -11.00
CA PHE A 104 5.38 -7.48 -11.34
C PHE A 104 4.63 -8.49 -12.21
N THR A 105 3.36 -8.71 -11.95
CA THR A 105 2.61 -9.71 -12.73
C THR A 105 1.99 -9.08 -13.98
N VAL A 106 1.20 -8.03 -13.81
CA VAL A 106 0.45 -7.46 -14.95
C VAL A 106 1.40 -6.73 -15.91
N VAL A 107 2.21 -5.81 -15.41
CA VAL A 107 3.07 -4.99 -16.28
C VAL A 107 4.30 -5.77 -16.72
N LEU A 108 5.05 -6.37 -15.78
CA LEU A 108 6.35 -6.97 -16.09
C LEU A 108 6.22 -8.36 -16.73
N THR A 109 5.39 -9.25 -16.17
CA THR A 109 5.30 -10.65 -16.63
C THR A 109 4.33 -10.81 -17.80
N MET A 110 3.14 -10.20 -17.73
CA MET A 110 2.14 -10.30 -18.79
C MET A 110 2.41 -9.30 -19.93
N GLY A 111 3.32 -8.31 -19.74
CA GLY A 111 3.66 -7.31 -20.74
C GLY A 111 2.53 -6.33 -21.04
N ILE A 112 1.55 -6.20 -20.15
CA ILE A 112 0.42 -5.29 -20.35
C ILE A 112 0.88 -3.86 -20.01
N PRO A 113 0.67 -2.89 -20.90
CA PRO A 113 0.96 -1.49 -20.61
C PRO A 113 0.29 -1.04 -19.30
N TRP A 114 1.00 -0.29 -18.49
CA TRP A 114 0.51 0.12 -17.19
C TRP A 114 -0.80 0.92 -17.24
N GLN A 115 -1.05 1.67 -18.31
CA GLN A 115 -2.30 2.41 -18.52
C GLN A 115 -3.50 1.44 -18.59
N ILE A 116 -3.35 0.34 -19.34
CA ILE A 116 -4.37 -0.71 -19.44
C ILE A 116 -4.53 -1.44 -18.11
N GLY A 117 -3.41 -1.69 -17.42
CA GLY A 117 -3.44 -2.22 -16.05
C GLY A 117 -4.24 -1.33 -15.10
N LEU A 118 -4.06 0.01 -15.15
CA LEU A 118 -4.85 0.97 -14.36
C LEU A 118 -6.33 0.94 -14.72
N THR A 119 -6.67 0.75 -15.99
CA THR A 119 -8.08 0.55 -16.40
C THR A 119 -8.65 -0.71 -15.77
N GLY A 120 -7.88 -1.79 -15.70
CA GLY A 120 -8.28 -3.02 -15.00
C GLY A 120 -8.55 -2.79 -13.51
N VAL A 121 -7.71 -2.01 -12.84
CA VAL A 121 -7.92 -1.60 -11.44
C VAL A 121 -9.19 -0.76 -11.29
N LEU A 122 -9.44 0.18 -12.22
CA LEU A 122 -10.65 1.02 -12.22
C LEU A 122 -11.92 0.15 -12.34
N PHE A 123 -11.96 -0.80 -13.28
CA PHE A 123 -13.11 -1.71 -13.44
C PHE A 123 -13.29 -2.61 -12.22
N SER A 124 -12.21 -3.14 -11.65
CA SER A 124 -12.24 -3.90 -10.41
C SER A 124 -12.84 -3.09 -9.26
N GLY A 125 -12.41 -1.84 -9.10
CA GLY A 125 -12.94 -0.94 -8.07
C GLY A 125 -14.43 -0.61 -8.26
N ILE A 126 -14.88 -0.37 -9.50
CA ILE A 126 -16.30 -0.14 -9.81
C ILE A 126 -17.11 -1.39 -9.49
N PHE A 127 -16.64 -2.57 -9.90
CA PHE A 127 -17.30 -3.84 -9.61
C PHE A 127 -17.40 -4.10 -8.10
N PHE A 128 -16.31 -3.82 -7.37
CA PHE A 128 -16.29 -3.90 -5.92
C PHE A 128 -17.30 -2.94 -5.25
N ALA A 129 -17.41 -1.70 -5.74
CA ALA A 129 -18.37 -0.72 -5.25
C ALA A 129 -19.82 -1.18 -5.48
N ILE A 130 -20.13 -1.74 -6.66
CA ILE A 130 -21.46 -2.28 -6.98
C ILE A 130 -21.79 -3.45 -6.05
N LEU A 131 -20.88 -4.40 -5.86
CA LEU A 131 -21.07 -5.53 -4.93
C LEU A 131 -21.27 -5.08 -3.49
N THR A 132 -20.56 -4.04 -3.08
CA THR A 132 -20.73 -3.46 -1.74
C THR A 132 -22.11 -2.79 -1.60
N ALA A 133 -22.55 -2.03 -2.60
CA ALA A 133 -23.85 -1.36 -2.60
C ALA A 133 -25.04 -2.35 -2.62
N THR A 134 -24.88 -3.51 -3.25
CA THR A 134 -25.93 -4.56 -3.30
C THR A 134 -25.97 -5.43 -2.04
N GLY A 135 -25.04 -5.27 -1.10
CA GLY A 135 -24.94 -6.13 0.09
C GLY A 135 -24.37 -7.54 -0.17
N LEU A 136 -24.11 -7.90 -1.43
CA LEU A 136 -23.55 -9.20 -1.79
C LEU A 136 -22.17 -9.44 -1.18
N ARG A 137 -21.39 -8.36 -0.96
CA ARG A 137 -20.09 -8.42 -0.28
C ARG A 137 -20.20 -9.08 1.09
N GLU A 138 -21.19 -8.70 1.89
CA GLU A 138 -21.40 -9.23 3.24
C GLU A 138 -21.73 -10.73 3.19
N ILE A 139 -22.59 -11.13 2.26
CA ILE A 139 -22.96 -12.53 2.05
C ILE A 139 -21.72 -13.36 1.69
N ILE A 140 -20.90 -12.89 0.75
CA ILE A 140 -19.68 -13.60 0.32
C ILE A 140 -18.66 -13.67 1.46
N ILE A 141 -18.43 -12.58 2.19
CA ILE A 141 -17.50 -12.58 3.33
C ILE A 141 -17.95 -13.55 4.41
N ASN A 142 -19.24 -13.61 4.71
CA ASN A 142 -19.78 -14.52 5.73
C ASN A 142 -19.77 -16.00 5.26
N ALA A 143 -19.83 -16.25 3.96
CA ALA A 143 -19.72 -17.60 3.41
C ALA A 143 -18.31 -18.17 3.45
N ILE A 144 -17.25 -17.31 3.55
CA ILE A 144 -15.87 -17.76 3.59
C ILE A 144 -15.52 -18.20 5.02
N PRO A 145 -15.03 -19.44 5.24
CA PRO A 145 -14.57 -19.90 6.54
C PRO A 145 -13.47 -19.00 7.11
N TYR A 146 -13.46 -18.86 8.44
CA TYR A 146 -12.49 -18.01 9.14
C TYR A 146 -11.05 -18.43 8.86
N GLU A 147 -10.78 -19.72 8.79
CA GLU A 147 -9.45 -20.29 8.52
C GLU A 147 -8.94 -19.87 7.13
N MET A 148 -9.83 -19.81 6.12
CA MET A 148 -9.45 -19.32 4.79
C MET A 148 -9.08 -17.83 4.81
N LYS A 149 -9.81 -17.00 5.54
CA LYS A 149 -9.48 -15.57 5.69
C LYS A 149 -8.10 -15.39 6.30
N MET A 150 -7.80 -16.16 7.35
CA MET A 150 -6.49 -16.14 8.00
C MET A 150 -5.37 -16.64 7.09
N ALA A 151 -5.61 -17.71 6.33
CA ALA A 151 -4.65 -18.26 5.38
C ALA A 151 -4.31 -17.25 4.26
N VAL A 152 -5.31 -16.56 3.72
CA VAL A 152 -5.09 -15.51 2.69
C VAL A 152 -4.28 -14.36 3.27
N SER A 153 -4.61 -13.86 4.47
CA SER A 153 -3.86 -12.79 5.14
C SER A 153 -2.40 -13.19 5.38
N ALA A 154 -2.15 -14.42 5.81
CA ALA A 154 -0.81 -14.97 5.98
C ALA A 154 -0.07 -15.06 4.63
N GLY A 155 -0.74 -15.52 3.57
CA GLY A 155 -0.19 -15.60 2.22
C GLY A 155 0.21 -14.22 1.67
N ILE A 156 -0.63 -13.22 1.84
CA ILE A 156 -0.33 -11.83 1.45
C ILE A 156 0.89 -11.31 2.25
N GLY A 157 0.93 -11.54 3.55
CA GLY A 157 2.07 -11.15 4.39
C GLY A 157 3.39 -11.80 3.95
N LEU A 158 3.39 -13.10 3.64
CA LEU A 158 4.55 -13.82 3.11
C LEU A 158 4.97 -13.30 1.73
N PHE A 159 4.01 -13.00 0.87
CA PHE A 159 4.30 -12.43 -0.45
C PHE A 159 4.97 -11.05 -0.35
N ILE A 160 4.44 -10.16 0.49
CA ILE A 160 5.06 -8.85 0.72
C ILE A 160 6.46 -8.99 1.33
N THR A 161 6.63 -9.92 2.26
CA THR A 161 7.94 -10.23 2.86
C THR A 161 8.92 -10.69 1.79
N PHE A 162 8.52 -11.59 0.91
CA PHE A 162 9.36 -12.08 -0.19
C PHE A 162 9.78 -10.95 -1.13
N VAL A 163 8.83 -10.10 -1.56
CA VAL A 163 9.11 -8.92 -2.40
C VAL A 163 10.06 -7.95 -1.69
N GLY A 164 9.86 -7.74 -0.39
CA GLY A 164 10.75 -6.90 0.42
C GLY A 164 12.17 -7.44 0.50
N LEU A 165 12.34 -8.74 0.73
CA LEU A 165 13.65 -9.41 0.77
C LEU A 165 14.35 -9.38 -0.61
N GLN A 166 13.57 -9.50 -1.69
CA GLN A 166 14.09 -9.39 -3.05
C GLN A 166 14.54 -7.96 -3.36
N SER A 167 13.75 -6.96 -3.00
CA SER A 167 14.10 -5.54 -3.16
C SER A 167 15.33 -5.14 -2.34
N ALA A 168 15.50 -5.74 -1.16
CA ALA A 168 16.67 -5.56 -0.32
C ALA A 168 17.95 -6.26 -0.86
N GLY A 169 17.81 -7.14 -1.86
CA GLY A 169 18.91 -7.93 -2.41
C GLY A 169 19.35 -9.10 -1.51
N ILE A 170 18.54 -9.45 -0.51
CA ILE A 170 18.76 -10.64 0.34
C ILE A 170 18.40 -11.89 -0.44
N ILE A 171 17.31 -11.85 -1.20
CA ILE A 171 16.91 -12.87 -2.16
C ILE A 171 17.17 -12.35 -3.56
N VAL A 172 17.82 -13.12 -4.41
CA VAL A 172 18.12 -12.78 -5.80
C VAL A 172 17.72 -13.90 -6.75
N LYS A 173 17.51 -13.57 -8.03
CA LYS A 173 17.18 -14.54 -9.07
C LYS A 173 18.35 -15.51 -9.27
N ASN A 174 18.02 -16.77 -9.44
CA ASN A 174 18.94 -17.85 -9.86
C ASN A 174 18.25 -18.69 -10.93
N ASP A 175 18.98 -18.98 -12.02
CA ASP A 175 18.37 -19.68 -13.17
C ASP A 175 18.14 -21.18 -12.89
N SER A 176 18.83 -21.78 -11.91
CA SER A 176 18.69 -23.19 -11.55
C SER A 176 17.62 -23.43 -10.48
N THR A 177 17.55 -22.55 -9.47
CA THR A 177 16.68 -22.71 -8.29
C THR A 177 15.60 -21.64 -8.20
N LEU A 178 15.42 -20.82 -9.24
CA LEU A 178 14.57 -19.64 -9.35
C LEU A 178 15.02 -18.51 -8.40
N VAL A 179 15.35 -18.82 -7.17
CA VAL A 179 15.83 -17.86 -6.17
C VAL A 179 16.98 -18.43 -5.37
N THR A 180 17.88 -17.55 -4.92
CA THR A 180 18.99 -17.89 -4.04
C THR A 180 19.30 -16.74 -3.09
N LEU A 181 20.11 -16.97 -2.07
CA LEU A 181 20.65 -15.92 -1.22
C LEU A 181 21.58 -15.01 -2.02
N GLY A 182 21.37 -13.70 -1.88
CA GLY A 182 22.27 -12.70 -2.42
C GLY A 182 23.58 -12.60 -1.65
N HIS A 183 24.41 -11.66 -2.07
CA HIS A 183 25.67 -11.39 -1.37
C HIS A 183 25.41 -10.62 -0.08
N LEU A 184 25.29 -11.32 1.05
CA LEU A 184 24.99 -10.74 2.36
C LEU A 184 26.04 -9.74 2.86
N THR A 185 27.25 -9.80 2.32
CA THR A 185 28.38 -8.90 2.67
C THR A 185 28.28 -7.53 1.99
N LYS A 186 27.36 -7.34 1.03
CA LYS A 186 27.18 -6.04 0.40
C LYS A 186 26.69 -5.01 1.42
N PRO A 187 27.26 -3.80 1.48
CA PRO A 187 26.88 -2.78 2.45
C PRO A 187 25.38 -2.44 2.44
N SER A 188 24.75 -2.38 1.26
CA SER A 188 23.32 -2.15 1.12
C SER A 188 22.46 -3.26 1.72
N VAL A 189 22.89 -4.53 1.57
CA VAL A 189 22.19 -5.69 2.13
C VAL A 189 22.36 -5.74 3.65
N LEU A 190 23.57 -5.44 4.16
CA LEU A 190 23.81 -5.32 5.60
C LEU A 190 22.96 -4.21 6.23
N LEU A 191 22.82 -3.07 5.56
CA LEU A 191 21.94 -1.99 6.01
C LEU A 191 20.48 -2.44 6.06
N ALA A 192 20.02 -3.21 5.08
CA ALA A 192 18.66 -3.75 5.06
C ALA A 192 18.45 -4.76 6.21
N ILE A 193 19.40 -5.67 6.44
CA ILE A 193 19.35 -6.64 7.56
C ILE A 193 19.31 -5.88 8.90
N PHE A 194 20.15 -4.86 9.06
CA PHE A 194 20.15 -4.01 10.24
C PHE A 194 18.77 -3.34 10.44
N GLY A 195 18.18 -2.79 9.37
CA GLY A 195 16.87 -2.16 9.41
C GLY A 195 15.75 -3.12 9.81
N ILE A 196 15.78 -4.34 9.27
CA ILE A 196 14.83 -5.41 9.65
C ILE A 196 15.01 -5.75 11.14
N ALA A 197 16.23 -5.98 11.60
CA ALA A 197 16.53 -6.37 12.97
C ALA A 197 16.06 -5.29 13.97
N ILE A 198 16.40 -4.02 13.74
CA ILE A 198 16.00 -2.93 14.64
C ILE A 198 14.47 -2.76 14.66
N THR A 199 13.81 -2.91 13.51
CA THR A 199 12.34 -2.82 13.42
C THR A 199 11.68 -3.95 14.21
N ILE A 200 12.18 -5.19 14.09
CA ILE A 200 11.68 -6.35 14.86
C ILE A 200 11.88 -6.13 16.35
N ILE A 201 13.04 -5.63 16.77
CA ILE A 201 13.32 -5.34 18.19
C ILE A 201 12.35 -4.29 18.73
N LEU A 202 12.14 -3.19 18.00
CA LEU A 202 11.21 -2.14 18.39
C LEU A 202 9.76 -2.65 18.46
N TYR A 203 9.36 -3.48 17.48
CA TYR A 203 8.05 -4.10 17.46
C TYR A 203 7.84 -5.06 18.63
N ALA A 204 8.81 -5.92 18.93
CA ALA A 204 8.79 -6.83 20.08
C ALA A 204 8.72 -6.08 21.42
N ARG A 205 9.33 -4.88 21.47
CA ARG A 205 9.24 -3.96 22.63
C ARG A 205 7.91 -3.20 22.69
N LYS A 206 6.98 -3.43 21.76
CA LYS A 206 5.66 -2.75 21.67
C LYS A 206 5.79 -1.22 21.58
N VAL A 207 6.84 -0.71 20.93
CA VAL A 207 7.03 0.72 20.72
C VAL A 207 6.02 1.19 19.64
N PRO A 208 5.15 2.17 19.92
CA PRO A 208 4.21 2.68 18.93
C PRO A 208 4.97 3.31 17.76
N GLY A 209 4.55 3.00 16.52
CA GLY A 209 5.24 3.46 15.31
C GLY A 209 6.60 2.80 15.05
N SER A 210 6.85 1.60 15.60
CA SER A 210 8.11 0.85 15.50
C SER A 210 8.63 0.73 14.06
N ILE A 211 7.75 0.52 13.08
CA ILE A 211 8.11 0.42 11.66
C ILE A 211 8.68 1.76 11.17
N PHE A 212 8.00 2.86 11.45
CA PHE A 212 8.44 4.18 11.04
C PHE A 212 9.75 4.61 11.72
N ILE A 213 9.88 4.35 13.03
CA ILE A 213 11.10 4.61 13.79
C ILE A 213 12.26 3.76 13.24
N GLY A 214 12.03 2.48 12.95
CA GLY A 214 13.00 1.59 12.33
C GLY A 214 13.51 2.11 10.99
N MET A 215 12.60 2.62 10.15
CA MET A 215 12.97 3.23 8.86
C MET A 215 13.83 4.49 9.04
N ILE A 216 13.47 5.38 9.97
CA ILE A 216 14.26 6.60 10.26
C ILE A 216 15.66 6.22 10.73
N ILE A 217 15.78 5.29 11.67
CA ILE A 217 17.08 4.83 12.17
C ILE A 217 17.92 4.25 11.02
N THR A 218 17.31 3.39 10.19
CA THR A 218 17.97 2.79 9.04
C THR A 218 18.43 3.84 8.03
N ALA A 219 17.58 4.85 7.76
CA ALA A 219 17.92 5.94 6.85
C ALA A 219 19.10 6.76 7.39
N ILE A 220 19.11 7.10 8.69
CA ILE A 220 20.22 7.83 9.32
C ILE A 220 21.51 7.03 9.24
N VAL A 221 21.49 5.74 9.56
CA VAL A 221 22.66 4.85 9.45
C VAL A 221 23.12 4.75 8.01
N GLY A 222 22.17 4.64 7.06
CA GLY A 222 22.46 4.61 5.62
C GLY A 222 23.13 5.89 5.11
N MET A 223 22.74 7.07 5.63
CA MET A 223 23.39 8.33 5.32
C MET A 223 24.80 8.42 5.91
N ILE A 224 24.97 8.00 7.16
CA ILE A 224 26.30 7.98 7.83
C ILE A 224 27.26 7.02 7.12
N THR A 225 26.79 5.88 6.68
CA THR A 225 27.59 4.88 5.96
C THR A 225 27.78 5.18 4.47
N GLY A 226 27.21 6.29 3.96
CA GLY A 226 27.31 6.68 2.56
C GLY A 226 26.52 5.79 1.59
N GLN A 227 25.62 4.93 2.08
CA GLN A 227 24.76 4.07 1.25
C GLN A 227 23.53 4.80 0.73
N ILE A 228 23.12 5.85 1.42
CA ILE A 228 21.98 6.71 1.06
C ILE A 228 22.51 8.13 0.89
N HIS A 229 22.19 8.76 -0.23
CA HIS A 229 22.52 10.16 -0.45
C HIS A 229 21.77 11.06 0.54
N THR A 230 22.48 11.99 1.12
CA THR A 230 21.85 13.04 1.96
C THR A 230 20.92 13.89 1.10
N PRO A 231 19.70 14.18 1.57
CA PRO A 231 18.78 15.01 0.82
C PRO A 231 19.36 16.42 0.63
N SER A 232 19.25 16.96 -0.57
CA SER A 232 19.73 18.30 -0.93
C SER A 232 18.90 19.43 -0.29
N GLY A 233 17.76 19.11 0.32
CA GLY A 233 16.87 20.06 0.99
C GLY A 233 15.77 19.36 1.77
N ILE A 234 15.21 20.06 2.76
CA ILE A 234 14.11 19.56 3.60
C ILE A 234 12.77 19.66 2.86
N VAL A 235 12.65 20.64 1.97
CA VAL A 235 11.43 20.89 1.18
C VAL A 235 11.80 20.89 -0.29
N GLY A 236 11.16 20.04 -1.07
CA GLY A 236 11.29 19.95 -2.52
C GLY A 236 10.05 20.49 -3.24
N LYS A 237 10.17 20.69 -4.57
CA LYS A 237 9.00 20.99 -5.40
C LYS A 237 8.09 19.76 -5.42
N ILE A 238 6.78 19.98 -5.30
CA ILE A 238 5.79 18.90 -5.44
C ILE A 238 5.84 18.43 -6.89
N PRO A 239 6.07 17.12 -7.14
CA PRO A 239 6.06 16.57 -8.49
C PRO A 239 4.70 16.76 -9.17
N SER A 240 4.70 16.83 -10.52
CA SER A 240 3.45 16.92 -11.27
C SER A 240 2.74 15.56 -11.29
N ILE A 241 1.43 15.55 -11.08
CA ILE A 241 0.58 14.36 -11.22
C ILE A 241 0.21 14.08 -12.68
N THR A 242 0.42 15.07 -13.58
CA THR A 242 -0.03 15.03 -14.97
C THR A 242 0.32 13.73 -15.72
N PRO A 243 1.52 13.13 -15.56
CA PRO A 243 1.87 11.90 -16.28
C PRO A 243 0.98 10.68 -15.96
N THR A 244 0.33 10.65 -14.82
CA THR A 244 -0.51 9.52 -14.39
C THR A 244 -1.99 9.89 -14.29
N PHE A 245 -2.30 11.21 -14.31
CA PHE A 245 -3.67 11.67 -14.15
C PHE A 245 -4.52 11.30 -15.38
N GLY A 246 -5.61 10.58 -15.14
CA GLY A 246 -6.52 10.14 -16.21
C GLY A 246 -5.99 8.99 -17.07
N ALA A 247 -4.79 8.47 -16.83
CA ALA A 247 -4.21 7.38 -17.62
C ALA A 247 -5.07 6.10 -17.62
N ALA A 248 -5.87 5.86 -16.59
CA ALA A 248 -6.84 4.76 -16.56
C ALA A 248 -7.92 4.87 -17.66
N PHE A 249 -8.12 6.05 -18.23
CA PHE A 249 -9.08 6.26 -19.32
C PHE A 249 -8.44 6.16 -20.72
N GLU A 250 -7.11 6.06 -20.81
CA GLU A 250 -6.43 5.96 -22.11
C GLU A 250 -6.75 4.66 -22.85
N ALA A 251 -6.97 3.57 -22.14
CA ALA A 251 -7.36 2.28 -22.73
C ALA A 251 -8.68 2.34 -23.52
N PHE A 252 -9.56 3.29 -23.22
CA PHE A 252 -10.80 3.48 -24.00
C PHE A 252 -10.54 4.04 -25.42
N LYS A 253 -9.32 4.52 -25.69
CA LYS A 253 -8.93 4.94 -27.05
C LYS A 253 -8.67 3.75 -27.97
N ASP A 254 -8.35 2.57 -27.41
CA ASP A 254 -8.15 1.32 -28.13
C ASP A 254 -9.00 0.19 -27.51
N PRO A 255 -10.30 0.13 -27.86
CA PRO A 255 -11.23 -0.85 -27.26
C PRO A 255 -10.84 -2.31 -27.53
N GLY A 256 -10.04 -2.58 -28.56
CA GLY A 256 -9.61 -3.95 -28.91
C GLY A 256 -8.81 -4.63 -27.80
N GLN A 257 -8.10 -3.86 -26.99
CA GLN A 257 -7.32 -4.39 -25.86
C GLN A 257 -8.16 -4.64 -24.61
N LEU A 258 -9.32 -3.97 -24.49
CA LEU A 258 -10.22 -4.12 -23.34
C LEU A 258 -11.07 -5.42 -23.38
N PHE A 259 -11.33 -5.96 -24.56
CA PHE A 259 -12.17 -7.15 -24.74
C PHE A 259 -11.37 -8.43 -24.88
N THR A 260 -10.16 -8.48 -24.35
CA THR A 260 -9.36 -9.70 -24.33
C THR A 260 -9.67 -10.56 -23.09
N ILE A 261 -9.62 -11.88 -23.24
CA ILE A 261 -9.76 -12.82 -22.11
C ILE A 261 -8.71 -12.53 -21.03
N GLN A 262 -7.50 -12.14 -21.46
CA GLN A 262 -6.41 -11.78 -20.57
C GLN A 262 -6.75 -10.58 -19.69
N PHE A 263 -7.38 -9.54 -20.27
CA PHE A 263 -7.82 -8.36 -19.53
C PHE A 263 -8.94 -8.69 -18.52
N LEU A 264 -9.88 -9.54 -18.90
CA LEU A 264 -10.92 -10.03 -17.99
C LEU A 264 -10.33 -10.78 -16.79
N ILE A 265 -9.35 -11.66 -17.03
CA ILE A 265 -8.63 -12.38 -15.96
C ILE A 265 -7.95 -11.38 -15.03
N VAL A 266 -7.33 -10.34 -15.55
CA VAL A 266 -6.67 -9.28 -14.75
C VAL A 266 -7.69 -8.57 -13.86
N ILE A 267 -8.84 -8.16 -14.39
CA ILE A 267 -9.90 -7.49 -13.60
C ILE A 267 -10.38 -8.41 -12.47
N LEU A 268 -10.70 -9.66 -12.77
CA LEU A 268 -11.16 -10.62 -11.78
C LEU A 268 -10.10 -10.88 -10.71
N THR A 269 -8.84 -10.97 -11.10
CA THR A 269 -7.74 -11.19 -10.16
C THR A 269 -7.57 -9.98 -9.24
N PHE A 270 -7.59 -8.75 -9.76
CA PHE A 270 -7.58 -7.54 -8.94
C PHE A 270 -8.75 -7.50 -7.97
N PHE A 271 -9.94 -7.83 -8.47
CA PHE A 271 -11.14 -7.88 -7.64
C PHE A 271 -11.00 -8.87 -6.48
N PHE A 272 -10.53 -10.09 -6.73
CA PHE A 272 -10.36 -11.09 -5.69
C PHE A 272 -9.27 -10.71 -4.69
N ILE A 273 -8.14 -10.17 -5.15
CA ILE A 273 -7.07 -9.72 -4.26
C ILE A 273 -7.59 -8.59 -3.35
N ASP A 274 -8.25 -7.57 -3.91
CA ASP A 274 -8.80 -6.44 -3.16
C ASP A 274 -9.86 -6.89 -2.16
N PHE A 275 -10.73 -7.82 -2.58
CA PHE A 275 -11.77 -8.39 -1.74
C PHE A 275 -11.18 -9.09 -0.50
N PHE A 276 -10.17 -9.94 -0.69
CA PHE A 276 -9.55 -10.68 0.40
C PHE A 276 -8.65 -9.79 1.26
N ASP A 277 -7.91 -8.88 0.67
CA ASP A 277 -7.05 -7.93 1.39
C ASP A 277 -7.89 -7.04 2.32
N THR A 278 -8.98 -6.49 1.81
CA THR A 278 -9.91 -5.67 2.59
C THR A 278 -10.59 -6.49 3.70
N ALA A 279 -11.02 -7.72 3.42
CA ALA A 279 -11.64 -8.58 4.42
C ALA A 279 -10.64 -8.96 5.52
N GLY A 280 -9.40 -9.31 5.16
CA GLY A 280 -8.35 -9.68 6.10
C GLY A 280 -7.92 -8.52 6.99
N THR A 281 -7.67 -7.35 6.40
CA THR A 281 -7.21 -6.16 7.14
C THR A 281 -8.28 -5.60 8.06
N LEU A 282 -9.55 -5.54 7.63
CA LEU A 282 -10.65 -5.07 8.48
C LEU A 282 -10.85 -5.99 9.70
N VAL A 283 -10.81 -7.30 9.50
CA VAL A 283 -10.91 -8.26 10.63
C VAL A 283 -9.73 -8.09 11.58
N ALA A 284 -8.49 -7.97 11.07
CA ALA A 284 -7.30 -7.82 11.89
C ALA A 284 -7.30 -6.53 12.71
N VAL A 285 -7.79 -5.41 12.15
CA VAL A 285 -7.82 -4.11 12.84
C VAL A 285 -9.02 -3.99 13.77
N ALA A 286 -10.18 -4.53 13.42
CA ALA A 286 -11.39 -4.45 14.23
C ALA A 286 -11.34 -5.36 15.48
N THR A 287 -10.47 -6.37 15.52
CA THR A 287 -10.31 -7.30 16.66
C THR A 287 -9.23 -6.86 17.65
N GLN A 288 -8.48 -5.81 17.39
CA GLN A 288 -7.49 -5.18 18.29
C GLN A 288 -8.07 -3.97 19.03
#